data_0d85707bc91752260fd710ae7055dca9
#
_entry.id   0d85707bc91752260fd710ae7055dca9
#
_cell.length_a   1.000
_cell.length_b   1.000
_cell.length_c   1.000
_cell.angle_alpha   90.00
_cell.angle_beta   90.00
_cell.angle_gamma   90.00
#
_symmetry.space_group_name_H-M   'P 1'
#
loop_
_entity.id
_entity.type
_entity.pdbx_description
1 polymer ?
#
loop_
_entity_poly.entity_id
_entity_poly.type
_entity_poly.pdbx_seq_one_letter_code
_entity_poly.pdbx_strand_id
1 'polypeptide(L)'
;MVQQRIDSARSEGRAALIAYLPVGYPDVDASIEAIVAAVEGGADVVEIGVPYSDPGMDGPVIQQAVDVAVRAGVGLRDVLRAVEAVAAAGAVPVVMSYWNPIERYGVDRFADDLSAAGGAGMITPDLIPDEAGAWLAASDRTGLDRVFLVAPSSTDARLAATAAASRGFVYAASTMGVTGTRATVGDAAERLVARTREAIADVGTDLHVCVGLGVSNGDQAAEVAAFADGVIVGSAYVREMLDGRGADGVRALSADLAAGVRRAGASELASSSSRTAGLPSASVGEVGA
;
A
#
# COMPACT_ATOMS: atom_id res chain seq x y z
N MET A 1 -8.18 -10.36 -3.81
CA MET A 1 -9.01 -9.45 -2.96
C MET A 1 -8.46 -8.03 -2.98
N VAL A 2 -7.17 -7.84 -2.74
CA VAL A 2 -6.54 -6.50 -2.77
C VAL A 2 -6.62 -5.87 -4.15
N GLN A 3 -6.26 -6.61 -5.20
CA GLN A 3 -6.34 -6.15 -6.59
C GLN A 3 -7.74 -5.61 -6.94
N GLN A 4 -8.80 -6.34 -6.60
CA GLN A 4 -10.17 -5.91 -6.87
C GLN A 4 -10.54 -4.60 -6.17
N ARG A 5 -10.02 -4.34 -4.97
CA ARG A 5 -10.24 -3.06 -4.28
C ARG A 5 -9.52 -1.93 -4.99
N ILE A 6 -8.31 -2.16 -5.49
CA ILE A 6 -7.56 -1.16 -6.28
C ILE A 6 -8.27 -0.92 -7.63
N ASP A 7 -8.74 -1.98 -8.29
CA ASP A 7 -9.55 -1.87 -9.52
C ASP A 7 -10.80 -1.02 -9.30
N SER A 8 -11.49 -1.22 -8.17
CA SER A 8 -12.66 -0.40 -7.80
C SER A 8 -12.30 1.07 -7.67
N ALA A 9 -11.22 1.42 -6.96
CA ALA A 9 -10.75 2.79 -6.85
C ALA A 9 -10.42 3.39 -8.22
N ARG A 10 -9.73 2.63 -9.08
CA ARG A 10 -9.38 3.06 -10.43
C ARG A 10 -10.62 3.27 -11.32
N SER A 11 -11.64 2.43 -11.17
CA SER A 11 -12.91 2.61 -11.89
C SER A 11 -13.67 3.88 -11.48
N GLU A 12 -13.41 4.39 -10.26
CA GLU A 12 -13.85 5.69 -9.78
C GLU A 12 -12.97 6.86 -10.25
N GLY A 13 -11.94 6.60 -11.06
CA GLY A 13 -10.98 7.58 -11.57
C GLY A 13 -9.99 8.08 -10.50
N ARG A 14 -9.62 7.28 -9.52
CA ARG A 14 -8.69 7.65 -8.45
C ARG A 14 -7.69 6.52 -8.13
N ALA A 15 -6.60 6.84 -7.47
CA ALA A 15 -5.74 5.85 -6.84
C ALA A 15 -6.38 5.32 -5.55
N ALA A 16 -5.98 4.10 -5.13
CA ALA A 16 -6.35 3.56 -3.83
C ALA A 16 -5.56 4.26 -2.71
N LEU A 17 -6.22 4.52 -1.57
CA LEU A 17 -5.55 4.94 -0.34
C LEU A 17 -5.26 3.73 0.53
N ILE A 18 -3.98 3.52 0.84
CA ILE A 18 -3.49 2.42 1.67
C ILE A 18 -2.91 2.99 2.96
N ALA A 19 -3.52 2.67 4.10
CA ALA A 19 -3.11 3.16 5.40
C ALA A 19 -2.28 2.10 6.14
N TYR A 20 -1.10 2.47 6.64
CA TYR A 20 -0.29 1.62 7.52
C TYR A 20 -0.36 2.08 8.97
N LEU A 21 -0.65 1.15 9.89
CA LEU A 21 -0.54 1.36 11.34
C LEU A 21 -0.07 0.06 12.02
N PRO A 22 0.92 0.14 12.95
CA PRO A 22 1.30 -1.01 13.77
C PRO A 22 0.26 -1.24 14.88
N VAL A 23 0.04 -2.51 15.25
CA VAL A 23 -0.81 -2.86 16.39
C VAL A 23 -0.06 -2.65 17.69
N GLY A 24 -0.75 -2.15 18.72
CA GLY A 24 -0.27 -2.11 20.09
C GLY A 24 0.24 -0.77 20.60
N TYR A 25 0.06 0.33 19.88
CA TYR A 25 0.42 1.66 20.38
C TYR A 25 -0.84 2.56 20.48
N PRO A 26 -1.06 3.24 21.63
CA PRO A 26 -0.36 3.08 22.92
C PRO A 26 -0.67 1.74 23.61
N ASP A 27 -1.74 1.08 23.21
CA ASP A 27 -2.16 -0.27 23.57
C ASP A 27 -2.91 -0.93 22.39
N VAL A 28 -3.29 -2.20 22.53
CA VAL A 28 -3.94 -2.96 21.46
C VAL A 28 -5.29 -2.38 21.07
N ASP A 29 -6.14 -2.06 22.04
CA ASP A 29 -7.52 -1.62 21.77
C ASP A 29 -7.53 -0.20 21.14
N ALA A 30 -6.72 0.71 21.65
CA ALA A 30 -6.57 2.06 21.08
C ALA A 30 -5.94 2.00 19.64
N SER A 31 -5.02 1.09 19.39
CA SER A 31 -4.46 0.90 18.03
C SER A 31 -5.49 0.35 17.06
N ILE A 32 -6.35 -0.59 17.48
CA ILE A 32 -7.45 -1.11 16.65
C ILE A 32 -8.48 -0.01 16.36
N GLU A 33 -8.83 0.81 17.34
CA GLU A 33 -9.72 1.96 17.14
C GLU A 33 -9.16 2.94 16.11
N ALA A 34 -7.87 3.26 16.20
CA ALA A 34 -7.20 4.12 15.24
C ALA A 34 -7.14 3.51 13.82
N ILE A 35 -6.88 2.21 13.71
CA ILE A 35 -6.88 1.47 12.45
C ILE A 35 -8.27 1.52 11.79
N VAL A 36 -9.34 1.31 12.55
CA VAL A 36 -10.73 1.44 12.07
C VAL A 36 -11.06 2.89 11.68
N ALA A 37 -10.57 3.87 12.44
CA ALA A 37 -10.72 5.28 12.11
C ALA A 37 -10.07 5.67 10.77
N ALA A 38 -8.97 5.01 10.38
CA ALA A 38 -8.40 5.20 9.03
C ALA A 38 -9.37 4.73 7.93
N VAL A 39 -10.07 3.62 8.15
CA VAL A 39 -11.13 3.13 7.24
C VAL A 39 -12.29 4.11 7.15
N GLU A 40 -12.79 4.59 8.28
CA GLU A 40 -13.87 5.58 8.34
C GLU A 40 -13.50 6.88 7.64
N GLY A 41 -12.23 7.27 7.66
CA GLY A 41 -11.67 8.41 6.93
C GLY A 41 -11.49 8.18 5.43
N GLY A 42 -11.65 6.95 4.93
CA GLY A 42 -11.66 6.63 3.50
C GLY A 42 -10.47 5.82 2.99
N ALA A 43 -9.74 5.12 3.86
CA ALA A 43 -8.74 4.15 3.42
C ALA A 43 -9.41 2.93 2.75
N ASP A 44 -8.91 2.52 1.60
CA ASP A 44 -9.39 1.38 0.82
C ASP A 44 -8.78 0.07 1.31
N VAL A 45 -7.51 0.09 1.64
CA VAL A 45 -6.71 -1.03 2.13
C VAL A 45 -6.01 -0.59 3.41
N VAL A 46 -5.89 -1.51 4.37
CA VAL A 46 -5.13 -1.24 5.59
C VAL A 46 -4.01 -2.25 5.75
N GLU A 47 -2.79 -1.75 5.81
CA GLU A 47 -1.60 -2.50 6.17
C GLU A 47 -1.46 -2.53 7.69
N ILE A 48 -1.70 -3.68 8.27
CA ILE A 48 -1.66 -3.91 9.71
C ILE A 48 -0.26 -4.39 10.10
N GLY A 49 0.52 -3.54 10.76
CA GLY A 49 1.89 -3.83 11.13
C GLY A 49 2.02 -4.79 12.29
N VAL A 50 2.81 -5.85 12.12
CA VAL A 50 3.22 -6.74 13.22
C VAL A 50 4.38 -6.09 13.96
N PRO A 51 4.28 -5.85 15.28
CA PRO A 51 5.40 -5.34 16.07
C PRO A 51 6.59 -6.29 16.04
N TYR A 52 7.77 -5.75 15.75
CA TYR A 52 9.01 -6.51 15.68
C TYR A 52 10.19 -5.77 16.31
N SER A 53 11.04 -6.49 17.02
CA SER A 53 12.16 -5.92 17.79
C SER A 53 13.31 -5.39 16.93
N ASP A 54 13.46 -5.91 15.71
CA ASP A 54 14.60 -5.64 14.83
C ASP A 54 14.16 -5.11 13.45
N PRO A 55 13.43 -3.96 13.39
CA PRO A 55 12.84 -3.45 12.16
C PRO A 55 13.94 -2.84 11.26
N GLY A 56 14.27 -3.50 10.15
CA GLY A 56 15.30 -3.05 9.22
C GLY A 56 14.89 -1.91 8.29
N MET A 57 13.58 -1.70 8.09
CA MET A 57 13.05 -0.71 7.14
C MET A 57 12.22 0.41 7.78
N ASP A 58 11.82 0.26 9.03
CA ASP A 58 10.95 1.24 9.68
C ASP A 58 11.72 2.51 10.03
N GLY A 59 11.12 3.66 9.72
CA GLY A 59 11.63 4.95 10.15
C GLY A 59 11.44 5.18 11.67
N PRO A 60 12.12 6.18 12.26
CA PRO A 60 12.14 6.40 13.71
C PRO A 60 10.76 6.63 14.33
N VAL A 61 9.82 7.19 13.58
CA VAL A 61 8.42 7.41 14.02
C VAL A 61 7.70 6.06 14.24
N ILE A 62 7.85 5.14 13.30
CA ILE A 62 7.26 3.79 13.39
C ILE A 62 7.96 3.01 14.49
N GLN A 63 9.30 3.03 14.53
CA GLN A 63 10.08 2.35 15.56
C GLN A 63 9.67 2.76 16.98
N GLN A 64 9.38 4.03 17.23
CA GLN A 64 8.94 4.52 18.54
C GLN A 64 7.63 3.86 18.99
N ALA A 65 6.65 3.74 18.12
CA ALA A 65 5.38 3.08 18.43
C ALA A 65 5.54 1.56 18.58
N VAL A 66 6.31 0.95 17.69
CA VAL A 66 6.58 -0.50 17.68
C VAL A 66 7.34 -0.94 18.93
N ASP A 67 8.32 -0.16 19.41
CA ASP A 67 9.08 -0.46 20.63
C ASP A 67 8.16 -0.55 21.87
N VAL A 68 7.16 0.33 21.97
CA VAL A 68 6.14 0.26 23.04
C VAL A 68 5.33 -1.04 22.95
N ALA A 69 4.85 -1.38 21.75
CA ALA A 69 4.07 -2.58 21.52
C ALA A 69 4.85 -3.88 21.82
N VAL A 70 6.12 -3.93 21.39
CA VAL A 70 7.02 -5.08 21.67
C VAL A 70 7.23 -5.26 23.16
N ARG A 71 7.50 -4.17 23.91
CA ARG A 71 7.66 -4.22 25.36
C ARG A 71 6.39 -4.62 26.10
N ALA A 72 5.23 -4.31 25.53
CA ALA A 72 3.93 -4.74 26.06
C ALA A 72 3.59 -6.21 25.73
N GLY A 73 4.43 -6.89 24.92
CA GLY A 73 4.24 -8.30 24.54
C GLY A 73 3.15 -8.50 23.48
N VAL A 74 2.84 -7.47 22.69
CA VAL A 74 1.86 -7.55 21.59
C VAL A 74 2.37 -8.53 20.53
N GLY A 75 1.50 -9.40 20.03
CA GLY A 75 1.85 -10.47 19.12
C GLY A 75 0.83 -10.69 18.00
N LEU A 76 1.06 -11.74 17.19
CA LEU A 76 0.23 -12.04 16.02
C LEU A 76 -1.26 -12.24 16.34
N ARG A 77 -1.62 -12.71 17.55
CA ARG A 77 -3.03 -12.85 17.94
C ARG A 77 -3.74 -11.49 18.04
N ASP A 78 -3.03 -10.46 18.52
CA ASP A 78 -3.57 -9.11 18.59
C ASP A 78 -3.67 -8.49 17.19
N VAL A 79 -2.72 -8.80 16.31
CA VAL A 79 -2.75 -8.42 14.89
C VAL A 79 -3.97 -9.03 14.19
N LEU A 80 -4.28 -10.31 14.43
CA LEU A 80 -5.46 -10.96 13.86
C LEU A 80 -6.77 -10.32 14.33
N ARG A 81 -6.86 -9.85 15.60
CA ARG A 81 -8.01 -9.05 16.08
C ARG A 81 -8.16 -7.74 15.28
N ALA A 82 -7.06 -7.08 14.96
CA ALA A 82 -7.09 -5.89 14.11
C ALA A 82 -7.54 -6.22 12.67
N VAL A 83 -7.10 -7.36 12.12
CA VAL A 83 -7.56 -7.86 10.80
C VAL A 83 -9.08 -8.04 10.79
N GLU A 84 -9.64 -8.73 11.78
CA GLU A 84 -11.09 -8.92 11.93
C GLU A 84 -11.85 -7.59 11.99
N ALA A 85 -11.32 -6.62 12.76
CA ALA A 85 -11.94 -5.30 12.90
C ALA A 85 -11.95 -4.52 11.57
N VAL A 86 -10.86 -4.55 10.80
CA VAL A 86 -10.77 -3.89 9.48
C VAL A 86 -11.70 -4.55 8.47
N ALA A 87 -11.76 -5.88 8.45
CA ALA A 87 -12.68 -6.63 7.58
C ALA A 87 -14.14 -6.30 7.91
N ALA A 88 -14.49 -6.22 9.21
CA ALA A 88 -15.83 -5.83 9.66
C ALA A 88 -16.18 -4.38 9.31
N ALA A 89 -15.18 -3.48 9.26
CA ALA A 89 -15.35 -2.08 8.84
C ALA A 89 -15.50 -1.92 7.30
N GLY A 90 -15.34 -2.99 6.51
CA GLY A 90 -15.55 -2.99 5.06
C GLY A 90 -14.34 -2.59 4.21
N ALA A 91 -13.15 -2.46 4.81
CA ALA A 91 -11.88 -2.31 4.09
C ALA A 91 -11.18 -3.65 3.90
N VAL A 92 -10.10 -3.65 3.12
CA VAL A 92 -9.30 -4.85 2.85
C VAL A 92 -8.07 -4.85 3.76
N PRO A 93 -7.99 -5.77 4.76
CA PRO A 93 -6.84 -5.88 5.63
C PRO A 93 -5.72 -6.70 4.98
N VAL A 94 -4.49 -6.17 5.04
CA VAL A 94 -3.26 -6.84 4.65
C VAL A 94 -2.30 -6.77 5.83
N VAL A 95 -1.68 -7.88 6.22
CA VAL A 95 -0.68 -7.87 7.28
C VAL A 95 0.68 -7.47 6.72
N MET A 96 1.36 -6.52 7.34
CA MET A 96 2.76 -6.21 7.05
C MET A 96 3.63 -6.79 8.16
N SER A 97 4.53 -7.70 7.81
CA SER A 97 5.43 -8.36 8.76
C SER A 97 6.79 -8.63 8.17
N TYR A 98 7.82 -8.49 8.99
CA TYR A 98 9.10 -9.13 8.75
C TYR A 98 8.93 -10.66 8.79
N TRP A 99 9.84 -11.39 8.13
CA TRP A 99 9.68 -12.84 7.95
C TRP A 99 9.81 -13.65 9.25
N ASN A 100 10.75 -13.29 10.12
CA ASN A 100 11.01 -14.03 11.34
C ASN A 100 9.77 -14.23 12.27
N PRO A 101 8.91 -13.23 12.56
CA PRO A 101 7.67 -13.45 13.31
C PRO A 101 6.76 -14.51 12.67
N ILE A 102 6.65 -14.53 11.36
CA ILE A 102 5.79 -15.46 10.62
C ILE A 102 6.35 -16.88 10.66
N GLU A 103 7.64 -17.01 10.41
CA GLU A 103 8.33 -18.32 10.48
C GLU A 103 8.21 -18.94 11.87
N ARG A 104 8.39 -18.14 12.93
CA ARG A 104 8.25 -18.61 14.32
C ARG A 104 6.82 -18.97 14.71
N TYR A 105 5.83 -18.31 14.15
CA TYR A 105 4.42 -18.66 14.37
C TYR A 105 4.03 -19.94 13.64
N GLY A 106 4.70 -20.23 12.55
CA GLY A 106 4.43 -21.30 11.59
C GLY A 106 3.65 -20.76 10.38
N VAL A 107 4.28 -20.85 9.20
CA VAL A 107 3.80 -20.23 7.96
C VAL A 107 2.39 -20.71 7.58
N ASP A 108 2.16 -22.02 7.60
CA ASP A 108 0.85 -22.60 7.28
C ASP A 108 -0.22 -22.15 8.27
N ARG A 109 0.10 -22.19 9.58
CA ARG A 109 -0.79 -21.75 10.64
C ARG A 109 -1.14 -20.27 10.49
N PHE A 110 -0.15 -19.43 10.19
CA PHE A 110 -0.38 -18.00 9.96
C PHE A 110 -1.32 -17.77 8.77
N ALA A 111 -1.10 -18.48 7.66
CA ALA A 111 -1.95 -18.37 6.48
C ALA A 111 -3.41 -18.79 6.78
N ASP A 112 -3.61 -19.88 7.53
CA ASP A 112 -4.93 -20.33 7.92
C ASP A 112 -5.63 -19.35 8.87
N ASP A 113 -4.92 -18.88 9.92
CA ASP A 113 -5.46 -17.94 10.90
C ASP A 113 -5.75 -16.57 10.24
N LEU A 114 -4.87 -16.07 9.33
CA LEU A 114 -5.09 -14.84 8.60
C LEU A 114 -6.31 -14.91 7.67
N SER A 115 -6.44 -16.02 6.94
CA SER A 115 -7.59 -16.24 6.06
C SER A 115 -8.89 -16.34 6.86
N ALA A 116 -8.89 -17.03 8.01
CA ALA A 116 -10.04 -17.16 8.91
C ALA A 116 -10.47 -15.81 9.52
N ALA A 117 -9.51 -14.92 9.81
CA ALA A 117 -9.76 -13.55 10.30
C ALA A 117 -10.28 -12.59 9.20
N GLY A 118 -10.37 -13.04 7.94
CA GLY A 118 -10.79 -12.19 6.82
C GLY A 118 -9.66 -11.37 6.21
N GLY A 119 -8.41 -11.71 6.50
CA GLY A 119 -7.23 -11.07 5.91
C GLY A 119 -7.12 -11.39 4.42
N ALA A 120 -6.65 -10.41 3.65
CA ALA A 120 -6.52 -10.52 2.20
C ALA A 120 -5.14 -11.03 1.76
N GLY A 121 -4.11 -10.82 2.56
CA GLY A 121 -2.74 -11.19 2.21
C GLY A 121 -1.69 -10.62 3.15
N MET A 122 -0.42 -10.72 2.73
CA MET A 122 0.71 -10.24 3.50
C MET A 122 1.72 -9.50 2.62
N ILE A 123 2.29 -8.45 3.19
CA ILE A 123 3.44 -7.68 2.68
C ILE A 123 4.67 -8.12 3.45
N THR A 124 5.73 -8.50 2.73
CA THR A 124 6.99 -8.96 3.32
C THR A 124 8.15 -8.05 2.88
N PRO A 125 8.64 -7.15 3.75
CA PRO A 125 9.68 -6.19 3.37
C PRO A 125 11.08 -6.82 3.25
N ASP A 126 11.34 -7.93 3.93
CA ASP A 126 12.64 -8.59 4.05
C ASP A 126 12.68 -9.99 3.40
N LEU A 127 11.59 -10.44 2.77
CA LEU A 127 11.53 -11.73 2.08
C LEU A 127 11.54 -11.51 0.56
N ILE A 128 12.50 -12.11 -0.13
CA ILE A 128 12.56 -12.08 -1.60
C ILE A 128 11.86 -13.31 -2.19
N PRO A 129 11.35 -13.25 -3.43
CA PRO A 129 10.66 -14.40 -4.07
C PRO A 129 11.46 -15.69 -4.07
N ASP A 130 12.78 -15.63 -4.25
CA ASP A 130 13.66 -16.80 -4.30
C ASP A 130 13.67 -17.60 -2.98
N GLU A 131 13.41 -16.95 -1.86
CA GLU A 131 13.40 -17.55 -0.50
C GLU A 131 11.97 -17.77 0.02
N ALA A 132 10.96 -17.33 -0.72
CA ALA A 132 9.57 -17.31 -0.28
C ALA A 132 8.82 -18.65 -0.46
N GLY A 133 9.47 -19.76 -0.79
CA GLY A 133 8.82 -21.02 -1.18
C GLY A 133 7.71 -21.47 -0.22
N ALA A 134 7.94 -21.42 1.09
CA ALA A 134 6.93 -21.78 2.09
C ALA A 134 5.72 -20.84 2.06
N TRP A 135 5.95 -19.51 1.94
CA TRP A 135 4.87 -18.51 1.85
C TRP A 135 4.10 -18.62 0.52
N LEU A 136 4.79 -18.83 -0.60
CA LEU A 136 4.14 -19.04 -1.89
C LEU A 136 3.16 -20.22 -1.83
N ALA A 137 3.60 -21.36 -1.30
CA ALA A 137 2.75 -22.54 -1.16
C ALA A 137 1.55 -22.30 -0.21
N ALA A 138 1.77 -21.67 0.95
CA ALA A 138 0.72 -21.38 1.91
C ALA A 138 -0.31 -20.37 1.35
N SER A 139 0.15 -19.31 0.69
CA SER A 139 -0.71 -18.32 0.07
C SER A 139 -1.51 -18.85 -1.12
N ASP A 140 -0.95 -19.78 -1.89
CA ASP A 140 -1.68 -20.46 -2.97
C ASP A 140 -2.79 -21.35 -2.42
N ARG A 141 -2.52 -22.08 -1.34
CA ARG A 141 -3.48 -22.95 -0.67
C ARG A 141 -4.66 -22.17 -0.06
N THR A 142 -4.40 -21.01 0.52
CA THR A 142 -5.42 -20.21 1.23
C THR A 142 -6.06 -19.11 0.38
N GLY A 143 -5.54 -18.86 -0.83
CA GLY A 143 -6.01 -17.78 -1.70
C GLY A 143 -5.57 -16.37 -1.25
N LEU A 144 -4.61 -16.27 -0.31
CA LEU A 144 -4.09 -15.00 0.19
C LEU A 144 -3.22 -14.31 -0.86
N ASP A 145 -3.29 -13.00 -0.93
CA ASP A 145 -2.40 -12.18 -1.74
C ASP A 145 -1.00 -12.09 -1.10
N ARG A 146 0.02 -11.94 -1.94
CA ARG A 146 1.42 -11.82 -1.52
C ARG A 146 2.06 -10.63 -2.18
N VAL A 147 2.46 -9.67 -1.38
CA VAL A 147 3.00 -8.39 -1.83
C VAL A 147 4.48 -8.34 -1.54
N PHE A 148 5.27 -8.30 -2.60
CA PHE A 148 6.71 -8.12 -2.51
C PHE A 148 7.12 -6.70 -2.88
N LEU A 149 8.33 -6.30 -2.43
CA LEU A 149 8.84 -4.96 -2.57
C LEU A 149 9.82 -4.84 -3.74
N VAL A 150 9.74 -3.69 -4.39
CA VAL A 150 10.77 -3.21 -5.33
C VAL A 150 11.29 -1.86 -4.86
N ALA A 151 12.55 -1.56 -5.20
CA ALA A 151 13.23 -0.31 -4.83
C ALA A 151 13.93 0.31 -6.06
N PRO A 152 14.33 1.58 -6.03
CA PRO A 152 15.06 2.21 -7.13
C PRO A 152 16.34 1.46 -7.53
N SER A 153 16.96 0.75 -6.60
CA SER A 153 18.14 -0.10 -6.81
C SER A 153 17.82 -1.47 -7.42
N SER A 154 16.54 -1.85 -7.55
CA SER A 154 16.17 -3.15 -8.14
C SER A 154 16.56 -3.21 -9.62
N THR A 155 17.24 -4.31 -10.02
CA THR A 155 17.54 -4.60 -11.41
C THR A 155 16.28 -5.04 -12.16
N ASP A 156 16.28 -4.97 -13.50
CA ASP A 156 15.11 -5.36 -14.29
C ASP A 156 14.76 -6.85 -14.11
N ALA A 157 15.76 -7.72 -13.97
CA ALA A 157 15.55 -9.13 -13.62
C ALA A 157 14.86 -9.30 -12.26
N ARG A 158 15.20 -8.47 -11.26
CA ARG A 158 14.52 -8.46 -9.96
C ARG A 158 13.09 -7.94 -10.06
N LEU A 159 12.85 -6.89 -10.86
CA LEU A 159 11.50 -6.37 -11.09
C LEU A 159 10.61 -7.47 -11.71
N ALA A 160 11.12 -8.18 -12.73
CA ALA A 160 10.40 -9.28 -13.37
C ALA A 160 10.12 -10.44 -12.41
N ALA A 161 11.11 -10.89 -11.64
CA ALA A 161 10.93 -11.95 -10.64
C ALA A 161 9.92 -11.56 -9.54
N THR A 162 9.98 -10.31 -9.07
CA THR A 162 9.04 -9.78 -8.08
C THR A 162 7.63 -9.69 -8.64
N ALA A 163 7.45 -9.19 -9.86
CA ALA A 163 6.16 -9.13 -10.53
C ALA A 163 5.55 -10.53 -10.73
N ALA A 164 6.34 -11.50 -11.18
CA ALA A 164 5.88 -12.87 -11.39
C ALA A 164 5.44 -13.57 -10.10
N ALA A 165 6.07 -13.27 -8.96
CA ALA A 165 5.76 -13.88 -7.67
C ALA A 165 4.66 -13.14 -6.90
N SER A 166 4.40 -11.87 -7.19
CA SER A 166 3.42 -11.05 -6.48
C SER A 166 1.98 -11.41 -6.85
N ARG A 167 1.07 -11.09 -5.93
CA ARG A 167 -0.38 -11.15 -6.11
C ARG A 167 -1.02 -10.06 -5.26
N GLY A 168 -1.98 -9.34 -5.81
CA GLY A 168 -2.59 -8.17 -5.19
C GLY A 168 -1.99 -6.88 -5.76
N PHE A 169 -0.76 -6.55 -5.44
CA PHE A 169 0.00 -5.44 -6.02
C PHE A 169 1.51 -5.62 -5.82
N VAL A 170 2.31 -4.80 -6.49
CA VAL A 170 3.76 -4.66 -6.24
C VAL A 170 3.98 -3.39 -5.42
N TYR A 171 4.67 -3.51 -4.28
CA TYR A 171 4.99 -2.38 -3.41
C TYR A 171 6.27 -1.68 -3.91
N ALA A 172 6.14 -0.49 -4.46
CA ALA A 172 7.28 0.34 -4.82
C ALA A 172 7.72 1.17 -3.61
N ALA A 173 8.74 0.69 -2.90
CA ALA A 173 9.33 1.37 -1.77
C ALA A 173 10.30 2.44 -2.28
N SER A 174 9.94 3.71 -2.17
CA SER A 174 10.83 4.82 -2.43
C SER A 174 11.19 5.48 -1.11
N THR A 175 12.42 5.28 -0.67
CA THR A 175 12.94 6.01 0.49
C THR A 175 13.07 7.47 0.14
N MET A 176 12.46 8.34 0.91
CA MET A 176 12.83 9.75 0.97
C MET A 176 14.28 9.78 1.43
N GLY A 177 15.21 9.77 0.46
CA GLY A 177 16.64 9.68 0.71
C GLY A 177 17.11 10.88 1.52
N VAL A 178 18.04 10.64 2.44
CA VAL A 178 18.74 11.61 3.27
C VAL A 178 19.53 12.67 2.45
N THR A 179 19.51 12.65 1.10
CA THR A 179 20.38 13.46 0.24
C THR A 179 19.73 14.02 -1.04
N GLY A 180 18.40 14.04 -1.18
CA GLY A 180 17.74 14.60 -2.38
C GLY A 180 16.74 15.71 -2.07
N THR A 181 16.52 16.64 -3.01
CA THR A 181 15.39 17.56 -2.95
C THR A 181 14.10 16.78 -3.15
N ARG A 182 12.96 17.29 -2.64
CA ARG A 182 11.64 16.64 -2.78
C ARG A 182 11.28 16.31 -4.24
N ALA A 183 11.64 17.18 -5.19
CA ALA A 183 11.44 16.95 -6.62
C ALA A 183 12.20 15.71 -7.14
N THR A 184 13.46 15.53 -6.73
CA THR A 184 14.29 14.39 -7.19
C THR A 184 13.82 13.04 -6.65
N VAL A 185 13.11 13.02 -5.52
CA VAL A 185 12.55 11.80 -4.92
C VAL A 185 11.27 11.38 -5.65
N GLY A 186 10.41 12.34 -6.00
CA GLY A 186 9.22 12.09 -6.82
C GLY A 186 9.58 11.49 -8.17
N ASP A 187 10.55 12.08 -8.87
CA ASP A 187 11.04 11.58 -10.17
C ASP A 187 11.63 10.15 -10.08
N ALA A 188 12.29 9.81 -8.97
CA ALA A 188 12.82 8.47 -8.77
C ALA A 188 11.71 7.44 -8.55
N ALA A 189 10.66 7.80 -7.82
CA ALA A 189 9.48 6.95 -7.60
C ALA A 189 8.71 6.73 -8.91
N GLU A 190 8.48 7.80 -9.69
CA GLU A 190 7.78 7.70 -10.98
C GLU A 190 8.54 6.79 -11.96
N ARG A 191 9.87 6.92 -12.07
CA ARG A 191 10.69 6.02 -12.88
C ARG A 191 10.62 4.58 -12.38
N LEU A 192 10.61 4.33 -11.06
CA LEU A 192 10.46 3.00 -10.51
C LEU A 192 9.11 2.39 -10.88
N VAL A 193 8.03 3.17 -10.77
CA VAL A 193 6.68 2.72 -11.17
C VAL A 193 6.65 2.37 -12.66
N ALA A 194 7.19 3.22 -13.53
CA ALA A 194 7.24 2.96 -14.98
C ALA A 194 7.98 1.64 -15.29
N ARG A 195 9.20 1.46 -14.75
CA ARG A 195 9.98 0.22 -14.93
C ARG A 195 9.27 -1.01 -14.37
N THR A 196 8.58 -0.87 -13.25
CA THR A 196 7.83 -1.98 -12.64
C THR A 196 6.63 -2.36 -13.49
N ARG A 197 5.92 -1.38 -14.08
CA ARG A 197 4.82 -1.66 -15.03
C ARG A 197 5.30 -2.36 -16.30
N GLU A 198 6.46 -1.97 -16.84
CA GLU A 198 7.10 -2.68 -17.96
C GLU A 198 7.37 -4.15 -17.58
N ALA A 199 7.98 -4.40 -16.42
CA ALA A 199 8.25 -5.74 -15.96
C ALA A 199 6.97 -6.57 -15.71
N ILE A 200 5.90 -5.97 -15.22
CA ILE A 200 4.57 -6.61 -15.05
C ILE A 200 4.01 -7.03 -16.41
N ALA A 201 4.08 -6.16 -17.41
CA ALA A 201 3.64 -6.46 -18.78
C ALA A 201 4.47 -7.57 -19.42
N ASP A 202 5.79 -7.55 -19.25
CA ASP A 202 6.71 -8.56 -19.81
C ASP A 202 6.46 -9.97 -19.24
N VAL A 203 6.09 -10.08 -17.96
CA VAL A 203 5.75 -11.39 -17.35
C VAL A 203 4.29 -11.78 -17.55
N GLY A 204 3.48 -10.94 -18.22
CA GLY A 204 2.10 -11.25 -18.61
C GLY A 204 1.12 -11.27 -17.43
N THR A 205 1.37 -10.48 -16.38
CA THR A 205 0.45 -10.29 -15.24
C THR A 205 -0.24 -8.93 -15.33
N ASP A 206 -1.36 -8.79 -14.59
CA ASP A 206 -2.14 -7.53 -14.52
C ASP A 206 -2.14 -7.04 -13.05
N LEU A 207 -0.96 -6.64 -12.58
CA LEU A 207 -0.75 -6.16 -11.22
C LEU A 207 -0.70 -4.63 -11.17
N HIS A 208 -1.15 -4.10 -10.06
CA HIS A 208 -1.00 -2.68 -9.75
C HIS A 208 0.33 -2.38 -9.08
N VAL A 209 0.78 -1.12 -9.16
CA VAL A 209 1.96 -0.63 -8.48
C VAL A 209 1.55 0.44 -7.47
N CYS A 210 1.73 0.14 -6.18
CA CYS A 210 1.43 1.07 -5.09
C CYS A 210 2.73 1.62 -4.49
N VAL A 211 2.72 2.90 -4.13
CA VAL A 211 3.95 3.64 -3.76
C VAL A 211 3.91 4.10 -2.32
N GLY A 212 4.97 3.75 -1.56
CA GLY A 212 5.28 4.30 -0.25
C GLY A 212 6.41 5.34 -0.35
N LEU A 213 6.07 6.63 -0.16
CA LEU A 213 6.99 7.76 -0.39
C LEU A 213 7.03 8.77 0.77
N GLY A 214 6.56 8.40 1.98
CA GLY A 214 6.53 9.33 3.10
C GLY A 214 5.53 10.49 2.93
N VAL A 215 4.42 10.22 2.26
CA VAL A 215 3.27 11.13 2.12
C VAL A 215 2.70 11.45 3.50
N SER A 216 2.34 12.73 3.72
CA SER A 216 1.85 13.21 5.01
C SER A 216 0.62 14.11 4.96
N ASN A 217 0.11 14.42 3.76
CA ASN A 217 -1.10 15.22 3.56
C ASN A 217 -1.72 14.95 2.19
N GLY A 218 -2.94 15.47 1.96
CA GLY A 218 -3.70 15.24 0.74
C GLY A 218 -3.06 15.80 -0.53
N ASP A 219 -2.29 16.89 -0.46
CA ASP A 219 -1.61 17.44 -1.65
C ASP A 219 -0.52 16.51 -2.13
N GLN A 220 0.27 15.95 -1.20
CA GLN A 220 1.27 14.94 -1.52
C GLN A 220 0.66 13.64 -2.00
N ALA A 221 -0.50 13.25 -1.45
CA ALA A 221 -1.23 12.10 -1.93
C ALA A 221 -1.69 12.28 -3.37
N ALA A 222 -2.14 13.48 -3.76
CA ALA A 222 -2.50 13.80 -5.13
C ALA A 222 -1.30 13.75 -6.08
N GLU A 223 -0.13 14.24 -5.67
CA GLU A 223 1.10 14.16 -6.48
C GLU A 223 1.47 12.70 -6.80
N VAL A 224 1.42 11.80 -5.81
CA VAL A 224 1.76 10.37 -5.99
C VAL A 224 0.66 9.64 -6.78
N ALA A 225 -0.60 9.96 -6.53
CA ALA A 225 -1.75 9.37 -7.22
C ALA A 225 -1.76 9.67 -8.74
N ALA A 226 -1.04 10.69 -9.20
CA ALA A 226 -0.92 11.01 -10.62
C ALA A 226 -0.13 9.95 -11.42
N PHE A 227 0.72 9.14 -10.76
CA PHE A 227 1.52 8.12 -11.46
C PHE A 227 1.43 6.71 -10.85
N ALA A 228 0.85 6.56 -9.65
CA ALA A 228 0.72 5.28 -8.95
C ALA A 228 -0.74 4.81 -8.87
N ASP A 229 -0.95 3.50 -8.78
CA ASP A 229 -2.28 2.90 -8.65
C ASP A 229 -2.81 2.93 -7.21
N GLY A 230 -1.89 3.07 -6.24
CA GLY A 230 -2.18 3.25 -4.83
C GLY A 230 -1.13 4.08 -4.11
N VAL A 231 -1.57 4.84 -3.12
CA VAL A 231 -0.73 5.69 -2.27
C VAL A 231 -0.67 5.09 -0.87
N ILE A 232 0.53 4.71 -0.43
CA ILE A 232 0.76 4.08 0.87
C ILE A 232 1.27 5.14 1.85
N VAL A 233 0.59 5.25 2.99
CA VAL A 233 0.90 6.23 4.04
C VAL A 233 1.04 5.51 5.37
N GLY A 234 2.18 5.70 6.03
CA GLY A 234 2.48 5.05 7.32
C GLY A 234 2.84 6.05 8.41
N SER A 235 4.04 6.63 8.35
CA SER A 235 4.59 7.47 9.41
C SER A 235 3.68 8.65 9.81
N ALA A 236 2.88 9.18 8.88
CA ALA A 236 1.96 10.26 9.17
C ALA A 236 0.84 9.81 10.11
N TYR A 237 0.25 8.64 9.89
CA TYR A 237 -0.76 8.05 10.78
C TYR A 237 -0.19 7.74 12.17
N VAL A 238 1.01 7.13 12.20
CA VAL A 238 1.67 6.84 13.48
C VAL A 238 1.98 8.12 14.26
N ARG A 239 2.30 9.22 13.58
CA ARG A 239 2.51 10.53 14.21
C ARG A 239 1.24 11.07 14.87
N GLU A 240 0.06 10.91 14.25
CA GLU A 240 -1.22 11.28 14.87
C GLU A 240 -1.40 10.59 16.24
N MET A 241 -1.03 9.31 16.30
CA MET A 241 -1.07 8.54 17.55
C MET A 241 -0.04 9.02 18.58
N LEU A 242 1.22 9.24 18.16
CA LEU A 242 2.32 9.71 19.03
C LEU A 242 2.06 11.11 19.59
N ASP A 243 1.42 11.98 18.80
CA ASP A 243 1.07 13.34 19.20
C ASP A 243 -0.21 13.40 20.09
N GLY A 244 -0.77 12.24 20.41
CA GLY A 244 -1.95 12.12 21.29
C GLY A 244 -3.27 12.52 20.65
N ARG A 245 -3.35 12.65 19.31
CA ARG A 245 -4.59 12.94 18.60
C ARG A 245 -5.48 11.70 18.40
N GLY A 246 -4.92 10.50 18.59
CA GLY A 246 -5.65 9.24 18.61
C GLY A 246 -6.46 8.96 17.34
N ALA A 247 -7.54 8.20 17.49
CA ALA A 247 -8.41 7.81 16.39
C ALA A 247 -9.01 9.01 15.62
N ASP A 248 -9.32 10.10 16.28
CA ASP A 248 -9.88 11.29 15.62
C ASP A 248 -8.85 11.97 14.70
N GLY A 249 -7.58 12.06 15.14
CA GLY A 249 -6.48 12.56 14.29
C GLY A 249 -6.24 11.65 13.07
N VAL A 250 -6.25 10.35 13.27
CA VAL A 250 -6.13 9.35 12.20
C VAL A 250 -7.28 9.48 11.19
N ARG A 251 -8.53 9.59 11.66
CA ARG A 251 -9.71 9.79 10.81
C ARG A 251 -9.61 11.06 9.97
N ALA A 252 -9.25 12.17 10.60
CA ALA A 252 -9.11 13.46 9.92
C ALA A 252 -8.01 13.44 8.85
N LEU A 253 -6.84 12.86 9.18
CA LEU A 253 -5.74 12.68 8.22
C LEU A 253 -6.18 11.78 7.05
N SER A 254 -6.86 10.66 7.34
CA SER A 254 -7.34 9.75 6.31
C SER A 254 -8.32 10.45 5.35
N ALA A 255 -9.21 11.29 5.86
CA ALA A 255 -10.15 12.07 5.04
C ALA A 255 -9.42 13.07 4.11
N ASP A 256 -8.39 13.74 4.59
CA ASP A 256 -7.54 14.64 3.79
C ASP A 256 -6.80 13.88 2.69
N LEU A 257 -6.17 12.76 3.03
CA LEU A 257 -5.48 11.89 2.08
C LEU A 257 -6.43 11.30 1.03
N ALA A 258 -7.62 10.84 1.44
CA ALA A 258 -8.64 10.33 0.54
C ALA A 258 -9.16 11.40 -0.42
N ALA A 259 -9.30 12.65 0.03
CA ALA A 259 -9.60 13.78 -0.84
C ALA A 259 -8.46 14.04 -1.84
N GLY A 260 -7.20 13.88 -1.40
CA GLY A 260 -6.01 14.03 -2.24
C GLY A 260 -5.98 13.05 -3.40
N VAL A 261 -6.13 11.75 -3.14
CA VAL A 261 -6.10 10.72 -4.20
C VAL A 261 -7.25 10.87 -5.22
N ARG A 262 -8.39 11.46 -4.82
CA ARG A 262 -9.50 11.77 -5.73
C ARG A 262 -9.22 12.96 -6.66
N ARG A 263 -8.47 13.97 -6.19
CA ARG A 263 -8.14 15.16 -7.01
C ARG A 263 -7.26 14.81 -8.21
N ALA A 264 -6.35 13.87 -8.09
CA ALA A 264 -5.49 13.44 -9.20
C ALA A 264 -6.29 12.89 -10.38
N GLY A 265 -7.27 12.01 -10.13
CA GLY A 265 -8.11 11.44 -11.15
C GLY A 265 -9.01 12.45 -11.87
N ALA A 266 -9.51 13.45 -11.17
CA ALA A 266 -10.30 14.54 -11.78
C ALA A 266 -9.45 15.36 -12.77
N SER A 267 -8.16 15.55 -12.51
CA SER A 267 -7.24 16.27 -13.41
C SER A 267 -6.96 15.51 -14.70
N GLU A 268 -6.83 14.19 -14.66
CA GLU A 268 -6.63 13.35 -15.85
C GLU A 268 -7.87 13.34 -16.76
N LEU A 269 -9.06 13.22 -16.19
CA LEU A 269 -10.33 13.28 -16.94
C LEU A 269 -10.52 14.64 -17.63
N ALA A 270 -10.19 15.74 -16.97
CA ALA A 270 -10.25 17.07 -17.55
C ALA A 270 -9.24 17.27 -18.69
N SER A 271 -8.03 16.71 -18.56
CA SER A 271 -6.98 16.80 -19.59
C SER A 271 -7.25 15.91 -20.80
N SER A 272 -7.93 14.78 -20.63
CA SER A 272 -8.32 13.89 -21.73
C SER A 272 -9.50 14.45 -22.54
N SER A 273 -10.47 15.09 -21.88
CA SER A 273 -11.61 15.72 -22.57
C SER A 273 -11.20 16.96 -23.39
N SER A 274 -10.18 17.70 -22.96
CA SER A 274 -9.65 18.84 -23.74
C SER A 274 -8.86 18.42 -24.98
N ARG A 275 -8.25 17.23 -25.00
CA ARG A 275 -7.54 16.68 -26.16
C ARG A 275 -8.48 16.15 -27.24
N THR A 276 -9.65 15.64 -26.90
CA THR A 276 -10.67 15.19 -27.86
C THR A 276 -11.46 16.33 -28.51
N ALA A 277 -11.55 17.49 -27.89
CA ALA A 277 -12.25 18.68 -28.44
C ALA A 277 -11.40 19.45 -29.47
N GLY A 278 -10.13 19.11 -29.68
CA GLY A 278 -9.22 19.84 -30.56
C GLY A 278 -8.93 19.19 -31.94
N LEU A 279 -9.66 18.17 -32.37
CA LEU A 279 -9.51 17.60 -33.72
C LEU A 279 -10.27 18.47 -34.75
N PRO A 280 -9.58 19.08 -35.73
CA PRO A 280 -10.26 19.81 -36.78
C PRO A 280 -11.08 18.84 -37.64
N SER A 281 -12.34 19.17 -37.87
CA SER A 281 -13.19 18.47 -38.83
C SER A 281 -12.54 18.46 -40.20
N ALA A 282 -12.20 17.27 -40.71
CA ALA A 282 -11.77 17.12 -42.10
C ALA A 282 -12.91 17.52 -43.00
N SER A 283 -12.73 18.64 -43.73
CA SER A 283 -13.61 19.06 -44.80
C SER A 283 -13.52 18.04 -45.95
N VAL A 284 -14.65 17.36 -46.20
CA VAL A 284 -14.83 16.55 -47.39
C VAL A 284 -14.91 17.53 -48.57
N GLY A 285 -13.81 17.58 -49.37
CA GLY A 285 -13.84 18.30 -50.63
C GLY A 285 -14.67 17.52 -51.65
N GLU A 286 -15.79 18.14 -52.09
CA GLU A 286 -16.51 17.71 -53.28
C GLU A 286 -15.57 17.69 -54.50
N VAL A 287 -15.42 16.54 -55.15
CA VAL A 287 -14.85 16.44 -56.48
C VAL A 287 -16.06 16.46 -57.42
N GLY A 288 -16.26 17.60 -58.05
CA GLY A 288 -17.20 17.78 -59.13
C GLY A 288 -16.57 17.47 -60.47
N ALA A 289 -17.36 16.79 -61.34
CA ALA A 289 -17.32 16.59 -62.78
C ALA A 289 -16.01 16.10 -63.43
#